data_43f5e579c802a0764bb525c57d760bc1
#
_entry.id   43f5e579c802a0764bb525c57d760bc1
#
_cell.length_a   1.000
_cell.length_b   1.000
_cell.length_c   1.000
_cell.angle_alpha   90.00
_cell.angle_beta   90.00
_cell.angle_gamma   90.00
#
_symmetry.space_group_name_H-M   'P 1'
#
loop_
_entity.id
_entity.type
_entity.pdbx_description
1 polymer ?
#
loop_
_entity_poly.entity_id
_entity_poly.type
_entity_poly.pdbx_seq_one_letter_code
_entity_poly.pdbx_strand_id
1 'polypeptide(L)'
;MKKYLAVIASVLVATLVAAVLFYGNRYKHDQRPKIVDLKKHNEVMSACMKIALVKHPGAIVEIEMETEDGRPIFDIDIQGADSKHWEIECDAELGTIVEDNVDKD
;
A
#
# COMPACT_ATOMS: atom_id res chain seq x y z
N MET A 1 43.30 -13.14 22.75
CA MET A 1 42.64 -11.84 22.63
C MET A 1 42.18 -11.55 21.17
N LYS A 2 43.01 -11.77 20.14
CA LYS A 2 42.61 -11.48 18.75
C LYS A 2 41.45 -12.31 18.23
N LYS A 3 41.23 -13.55 18.70
CA LYS A 3 40.12 -14.44 18.28
C LYS A 3 38.76 -13.97 18.80
N TYR A 4 38.72 -13.35 19.97
CA TYR A 4 37.46 -12.88 20.57
C TYR A 4 37.00 -11.53 19.98
N LEU A 5 37.92 -10.68 19.53
CA LEU A 5 37.62 -9.42 18.89
C LEU A 5 36.89 -9.59 17.58
N ALA A 6 37.27 -10.59 16.75
CA ALA A 6 36.60 -10.89 15.50
C ALA A 6 35.17 -11.43 15.72
N VAL A 7 34.97 -12.27 16.76
CA VAL A 7 33.63 -12.81 17.12
C VAL A 7 32.74 -11.70 17.66
N ILE A 8 33.25 -10.83 18.53
CA ILE A 8 32.50 -9.70 19.08
C ILE A 8 32.11 -8.71 17.95
N ALA A 9 33.01 -8.41 17.01
CA ALA A 9 32.72 -7.56 15.87
C ALA A 9 31.63 -8.15 14.97
N SER A 10 31.64 -9.45 14.69
CA SER A 10 30.63 -10.10 13.87
C SER A 10 29.26 -10.14 14.55
N VAL A 11 29.19 -10.35 15.86
CA VAL A 11 27.93 -10.30 16.63
C VAL A 11 27.35 -8.89 16.64
N LEU A 12 28.17 -7.86 16.84
CA LEU A 12 27.73 -6.45 16.81
C LEU A 12 27.17 -6.05 15.44
N VAL A 13 27.80 -6.48 14.35
CA VAL A 13 27.29 -6.22 12.99
C VAL A 13 25.96 -6.93 12.76
N ALA A 14 25.82 -8.18 13.17
CA ALA A 14 24.59 -8.95 13.04
C ALA A 14 23.41 -8.32 13.81
N THR A 15 23.66 -7.84 15.05
CA THR A 15 22.63 -7.16 15.85
C THR A 15 22.23 -5.80 15.26
N LEU A 16 23.16 -5.05 14.69
CA LEU A 16 22.90 -3.79 14.00
C LEU A 16 22.03 -4.01 12.74
N VAL A 17 22.36 -4.99 11.92
CA VAL A 17 21.57 -5.34 10.72
C VAL A 17 20.17 -5.78 11.11
N ALA A 18 20.01 -6.63 12.12
CA ALA A 18 18.72 -7.05 12.63
C ALA A 18 17.87 -5.87 13.14
N ALA A 19 18.49 -4.93 13.87
CA ALA A 19 17.82 -3.72 14.34
C ALA A 19 17.36 -2.84 13.19
N VAL A 20 18.18 -2.61 12.17
CA VAL A 20 17.81 -1.81 10.98
C VAL A 20 16.66 -2.45 10.22
N LEU A 21 16.67 -3.78 10.02
CA LEU A 21 15.58 -4.50 9.36
C LEU A 21 14.28 -4.44 10.17
N PHE A 22 14.37 -4.57 11.50
CA PHE A 22 13.22 -4.50 12.40
C PHE A 22 12.62 -3.11 12.47
N TYR A 23 13.42 -2.07 12.61
CA TYR A 23 12.98 -0.67 12.59
C TYR A 23 12.48 -0.25 11.21
N GLY A 24 13.15 -0.65 10.13
CA GLY A 24 12.73 -0.38 8.77
C GLY A 24 11.35 -0.98 8.44
N ASN A 25 11.06 -2.16 8.97
CA ASN A 25 9.75 -2.79 8.78
C ASN A 25 8.63 -2.10 9.60
N ARG A 26 8.96 -1.58 10.78
CA ARG A 26 8.01 -0.78 11.58
C ARG A 26 7.72 0.58 10.95
N TYR A 27 8.72 1.23 10.36
CA TYR A 27 8.54 2.50 9.68
C TYR A 27 7.59 2.41 8.48
N LYS A 28 7.61 1.30 7.74
CA LYS A 28 6.64 1.05 6.65
C LYS A 28 5.20 0.90 7.15
N HIS A 29 5.02 0.45 8.38
CA HIS A 29 3.68 0.27 8.97
C HIS A 29 3.07 1.58 9.48
N ASP A 30 3.91 2.57 9.81
CA ASP A 30 3.48 3.86 10.38
C ASP A 30 3.16 4.92 9.32
N GLN A 31 3.35 4.61 8.03
CA GLN A 31 3.08 5.52 6.91
C GLN A 31 1.63 5.44 6.38
N ARG A 32 0.74 4.80 7.10
CA ARG A 32 -0.67 4.80 6.74
C ARG A 32 -1.24 6.21 6.87
N PRO A 33 -2.00 6.67 5.89
CA PRO A 33 -2.67 7.96 6.00
C PRO A 33 -3.55 8.00 7.25
N LYS A 34 -3.45 9.08 8.02
CA LYS A 34 -4.31 9.28 9.16
C LYS A 34 -5.69 9.72 8.70
N ILE A 35 -6.69 8.92 8.97
CA ILE A 35 -8.08 9.23 8.64
C ILE A 35 -8.64 10.15 9.73
N VAL A 36 -9.06 11.36 9.34
CA VAL A 36 -9.60 12.37 10.25
C VAL A 36 -11.12 12.31 10.28
N ASP A 37 -11.76 12.20 9.11
CA ASP A 37 -13.21 12.08 8.98
C ASP A 37 -13.57 10.66 8.54
N LEU A 38 -13.95 9.83 9.51
CA LEU A 38 -14.21 8.40 9.28
C LEU A 38 -15.42 8.16 8.37
N LYS A 39 -16.46 8.97 8.50
CA LYS A 39 -17.67 8.85 7.70
C LYS A 39 -17.40 9.21 6.24
N LYS A 40 -16.76 10.34 6.01
CA LYS A 40 -16.37 10.81 4.68
C LYS A 40 -15.42 9.81 4.00
N HIS A 41 -14.47 9.26 4.75
CA HIS A 41 -13.56 8.24 4.24
C HIS A 41 -14.32 7.03 3.66
N ASN A 42 -15.30 6.50 4.39
CA ASN A 42 -16.10 5.36 3.94
C ASN A 42 -16.99 5.72 2.75
N GLU A 43 -17.55 6.92 2.73
CA GLU A 43 -18.36 7.41 1.59
C GLU A 43 -17.52 7.53 0.32
N VAL A 44 -16.33 8.09 0.41
CA VAL A 44 -15.41 8.22 -0.73
C VAL A 44 -14.90 6.86 -1.19
N MET A 45 -14.54 5.97 -0.27
CA MET A 45 -14.15 4.60 -0.61
C MET A 45 -15.27 3.87 -1.37
N SER A 46 -16.50 3.97 -0.90
CA SER A 46 -17.66 3.36 -1.58
C SER A 46 -17.87 3.95 -2.97
N ALA A 47 -17.72 5.26 -3.13
CA ALA A 47 -17.80 5.93 -4.44
C ALA A 47 -16.68 5.47 -5.39
N CYS A 48 -15.46 5.37 -4.91
CA CYS A 48 -14.32 4.83 -5.67
C CYS A 48 -14.56 3.40 -6.15
N MET A 49 -15.07 2.54 -5.28
CA MET A 49 -15.40 1.15 -5.64
C MET A 49 -16.44 1.09 -6.76
N LYS A 50 -17.50 1.89 -6.67
CA LYS A 50 -18.55 1.94 -7.68
C LYS A 50 -18.04 2.43 -9.03
N ILE A 51 -17.25 3.50 -9.05
CA ILE A 51 -16.67 4.04 -10.27
C ILE A 51 -15.71 3.03 -10.91
N ALA A 52 -14.87 2.37 -10.09
CA ALA A 52 -13.94 1.35 -10.56
C ALA A 52 -14.68 0.18 -11.22
N LEU A 53 -15.76 -0.30 -10.63
CA LEU A 53 -16.58 -1.40 -11.19
C LEU A 53 -17.38 -0.99 -12.43
N VAL A 54 -17.74 0.29 -12.57
CA VAL A 54 -18.36 0.79 -13.81
C VAL A 54 -17.34 0.79 -14.95
N LYS A 55 -16.11 1.19 -14.68
CA LYS A 55 -15.03 1.16 -15.67
C LYS A 55 -14.60 -0.25 -16.04
N HIS A 56 -14.44 -1.10 -15.05
CA HIS A 56 -13.98 -2.48 -15.20
C HIS A 56 -14.89 -3.42 -14.40
N PRO A 57 -15.98 -3.91 -15.00
CA PRO A 57 -16.86 -4.89 -14.36
C PRO A 57 -16.10 -6.15 -13.96
N GLY A 58 -16.32 -6.62 -12.73
CA GLY A 58 -15.66 -7.79 -12.19
C GLY A 58 -15.78 -7.87 -10.68
N ALA A 59 -14.80 -8.51 -10.05
CA ALA A 59 -14.71 -8.65 -8.60
C ALA A 59 -13.55 -7.81 -8.06
N ILE A 60 -13.84 -6.98 -7.05
CA ILE A 60 -12.80 -6.32 -6.29
C ILE A 60 -12.15 -7.37 -5.40
N VAL A 61 -10.84 -7.58 -5.57
CA VAL A 61 -10.09 -8.59 -4.82
C VAL A 61 -9.21 -7.98 -3.72
N GLU A 62 -8.86 -6.71 -3.85
CA GLU A 62 -8.08 -5.99 -2.87
C GLU A 62 -8.34 -4.49 -2.93
N ILE A 63 -8.32 -3.85 -1.76
CA ILE A 63 -8.30 -2.39 -1.62
C ILE A 63 -7.24 -2.04 -0.59
N GLU A 64 -6.27 -1.22 -0.98
CA GLU A 64 -5.26 -0.69 -0.09
C GLU A 64 -5.33 0.84 -0.02
N MET A 65 -5.06 1.38 1.16
CA MET A 65 -4.77 2.81 1.30
C MET A 65 -3.28 3.05 1.16
N GLU A 66 -2.93 3.94 0.26
CA GLU A 66 -1.56 4.37 0.01
C GLU A 66 -1.46 5.89 0.10
N THR A 67 -0.24 6.38 0.25
CA THR A 67 0.08 7.79 0.07
C THR A 67 0.99 7.93 -1.13
N GLU A 68 0.56 8.68 -2.11
CA GLU A 68 1.30 8.95 -3.33
C GLU A 68 1.41 10.45 -3.54
N ASP A 69 2.63 10.97 -3.63
CA ASP A 69 2.91 12.41 -3.72
C ASP A 69 2.20 13.25 -2.64
N GLY A 70 2.13 12.71 -1.42
CA GLY A 70 1.47 13.36 -0.28
C GLY A 70 -0.07 13.28 -0.30
N ARG A 71 -0.66 12.57 -1.25
CA ARG A 71 -2.12 12.38 -1.36
C ARG A 71 -2.53 11.00 -0.90
N PRO A 72 -3.61 10.87 -0.12
CA PRO A 72 -4.18 9.57 0.18
C PRO A 72 -4.88 9.00 -1.06
N ILE A 73 -4.55 7.77 -1.39
CA ILE A 73 -5.05 7.04 -2.56
C ILE A 73 -5.66 5.71 -2.10
N PHE A 74 -6.79 5.34 -2.68
CA PHE A 74 -7.26 3.96 -2.67
C PHE A 74 -6.73 3.24 -3.91
N ASP A 75 -5.93 2.21 -3.69
CA ASP A 75 -5.49 1.29 -4.73
C ASP A 75 -6.47 0.10 -4.75
N ILE A 76 -7.16 -0.07 -5.85
CA ILE A 76 -8.24 -1.04 -6.02
C ILE A 76 -7.85 -2.04 -7.10
N ASP A 77 -7.74 -3.31 -6.72
CA ASP A 77 -7.47 -4.40 -7.63
C ASP A 77 -8.76 -5.12 -8.01
N ILE A 78 -9.01 -5.25 -9.30
CA ILE A 78 -10.19 -5.89 -9.86
C ILE A 78 -9.77 -7.08 -10.72
N GLN A 79 -10.35 -8.24 -10.42
CA GLN A 79 -10.40 -9.35 -11.37
C GLN A 79 -11.55 -9.09 -12.34
N GLY A 80 -11.21 -8.67 -13.54
CA GLY A 80 -12.18 -8.24 -14.54
C GLY A 80 -12.98 -9.40 -15.13
N ALA A 81 -14.23 -9.12 -15.51
CA ALA A 81 -15.06 -10.03 -16.29
C ALA A 81 -14.46 -10.34 -17.68
N ASP A 82 -13.55 -9.49 -18.15
CA ASP A 82 -12.74 -9.65 -19.37
C ASP A 82 -11.53 -10.57 -19.20
N SER A 83 -11.38 -11.24 -18.04
CA SER A 83 -10.24 -12.09 -17.64
C SER A 83 -8.92 -11.32 -17.45
N LYS A 84 -8.97 -10.00 -17.34
CA LYS A 84 -7.81 -9.16 -17.04
C LYS A 84 -7.81 -8.75 -15.58
N HIS A 85 -6.62 -8.49 -15.05
CA HIS A 85 -6.43 -7.83 -13.77
C HIS A 85 -6.27 -6.32 -13.97
N TRP A 86 -7.08 -5.55 -13.28
CA TRP A 86 -7.06 -4.10 -13.34
C TRP A 86 -6.61 -3.53 -12.01
N GLU A 87 -5.73 -2.56 -12.07
CA GLU A 87 -5.28 -1.76 -10.93
C GLU A 87 -5.76 -0.33 -11.12
N ILE A 88 -6.59 0.14 -10.20
CA ILE A 88 -7.22 1.45 -10.30
C ILE A 88 -6.88 2.24 -9.05
N GLU A 89 -6.28 3.39 -9.24
CA GLU A 89 -6.03 4.33 -8.18
C GLU A 89 -7.10 5.43 -8.15
N CYS A 90 -7.67 5.63 -6.97
CA CYS A 90 -8.71 6.62 -6.73
C CYS A 90 -8.28 7.56 -5.62
N ASP A 91 -8.40 8.88 -5.85
CA ASP A 91 -8.13 9.88 -4.83
C ASP A 91 -9.08 9.69 -3.64
N ALA A 92 -8.52 9.46 -2.46
CA ALA A 92 -9.30 9.15 -1.25
C ALA A 92 -10.00 10.38 -0.64
N GLU A 93 -9.68 11.57 -1.07
CA GLU A 93 -10.34 12.80 -0.66
C GLU A 93 -11.41 13.25 -1.68
N LEU A 94 -11.10 13.16 -2.97
CA LEU A 94 -11.95 13.66 -4.05
C LEU A 94 -12.87 12.59 -4.64
N GLY A 95 -12.54 11.32 -4.51
CA GLY A 95 -13.30 10.22 -5.11
C GLY A 95 -13.17 10.14 -6.64
N THR A 96 -12.09 10.66 -7.19
CA THR A 96 -11.80 10.66 -8.63
C THR A 96 -10.73 9.64 -8.98
N ILE A 97 -10.88 8.97 -10.10
CA ILE A 97 -9.85 8.05 -10.62
C ILE A 97 -8.65 8.87 -11.09
N VAL A 98 -7.47 8.51 -10.59
CA VAL A 98 -6.20 9.18 -10.94
C VAL A 98 -5.31 8.30 -11.81
N GLU A 99 -5.46 6.97 -11.72
CA GLU A 99 -4.73 6.02 -12.53
C GLU A 99 -5.57 4.78 -12.81
N ASP A 100 -5.40 4.20 -13.99
CA ASP A 100 -6.18 3.04 -14.45
C ASP A 100 -5.28 2.21 -15.38
N ASN A 101 -4.78 1.11 -14.85
CA ASN A 101 -3.84 0.23 -15.53
C ASN A 101 -4.31 -1.21 -15.56
N VAL A 102 -4.01 -1.89 -16.67
CA VAL A 102 -4.06 -3.34 -16.69
C VAL A 102 -2.78 -3.88 -16.06
N ASP A 103 -2.93 -4.79 -15.11
CA ASP A 103 -1.80 -5.50 -14.52
C ASP A 103 -1.24 -6.47 -15.57
N LYS A 104 0.01 -6.27 -15.93
CA LYS A 104 0.74 -7.13 -16.87
C LYS A 104 1.56 -8.13 -16.06
N ASP A 105 0.95 -9.21 -15.72
CA ASP A 105 1.66 -10.37 -15.15
C ASP A 105 2.74 -10.93 -16.10
#